data_6dbf54e42a38c7bdb92db58c5882274f
#
_entry.id   6dbf54e42a38c7bdb92db58c5882274f
#
_cell.length_a   1.000
_cell.length_b   1.000
_cell.length_c   1.000
_cell.angle_alpha   90.00
_cell.angle_beta   90.00
_cell.angle_gamma   90.00
#
_symmetry.space_group_name_H-M   'P 1'
#
loop_
_entity.id
_entity.type
_entity.pdbx_description
1 polymer ?
#
loop_
_entity_poly.entity_id
_entity_poly.type
_entity_poly.pdbx_seq_one_letter_code
_entity_poly.pdbx_strand_id
1 'polypeptide(L)'
;MTTTCRALLVDASFPAKKTRGWYYNLAIAKAANWFRAQGADVSFATPKTFSSDGSFDVAFVSAIFSWHVQGALQTAEWLKESGARVEVGGPGFFALTSMARSRGFDAQMQPDPRFDRTPGAYDAVFWSRGCPAYNCALGYPKDGSEPVCLVPKMEGSRSTLYDDVTPAPMILDNNLSALPRRHQELIVERTLAAGFKKVDCNSGFEPASFKPETAMLWRTLPLVAWRFAYDEIAERKAVLKVIGILDEIGVKRRKISIYSIAGNEPVEACEQRVREIREWKCIPIVQRRRPLDYLGGPLPTIHDWTERKLIDFQRWGNRLSYAMPFSAYDPKLNHSGVKAMGSGHGR
;
A
#
# COMPACT_ATOMS: atom_id res chain seq x y z
N MET A 1 24.68 -2.73 -37.17
CA MET A 1 23.51 -2.11 -36.55
C MET A 1 23.24 -2.87 -35.26
N THR A 2 23.46 -2.29 -34.10
CA THR A 2 23.13 -2.90 -32.82
C THR A 2 21.61 -2.83 -32.71
N THR A 3 20.92 -3.97 -32.72
CA THR A 3 19.48 -4.06 -32.50
C THR A 3 19.17 -3.55 -31.08
N THR A 4 18.36 -2.50 -30.99
CA THR A 4 17.90 -1.96 -29.71
C THR A 4 17.05 -3.01 -29.00
N CYS A 5 17.36 -3.33 -27.75
CA CYS A 5 16.58 -4.26 -26.93
C CYS A 5 15.14 -3.74 -26.77
N ARG A 6 14.14 -4.58 -27.05
CA ARG A 6 12.72 -4.26 -26.90
C ARG A 6 12.18 -4.86 -25.61
N ALA A 7 11.81 -3.99 -24.68
CA ALA A 7 11.31 -4.39 -23.36
C ALA A 7 9.81 -4.15 -23.25
N LEU A 8 9.05 -5.16 -22.84
CA LEU A 8 7.62 -5.05 -22.53
C LEU A 8 7.39 -5.07 -21.03
N LEU A 9 6.68 -4.09 -20.52
CA LEU A 9 6.29 -3.99 -19.11
C LEU A 9 4.78 -4.20 -18.98
N VAL A 10 4.41 -5.26 -18.27
CA VAL A 10 3.00 -5.66 -18.09
C VAL A 10 2.56 -5.37 -16.67
N ASP A 11 1.58 -4.47 -16.51
CA ASP A 11 0.89 -4.24 -15.26
C ASP A 11 -0.36 -5.11 -15.17
N ALA A 12 -0.30 -6.17 -14.38
CA ALA A 12 -1.44 -7.06 -14.18
C ALA A 12 -2.43 -6.56 -13.11
N SER A 13 -2.11 -5.50 -12.37
CA SER A 13 -2.89 -5.06 -11.22
C SER A 13 -3.97 -4.05 -11.54
N PHE A 14 -3.83 -3.32 -12.64
CA PHE A 14 -4.77 -2.26 -13.00
C PHE A 14 -5.40 -2.51 -14.37
N PRO A 15 -6.73 -2.40 -14.47
CA PRO A 15 -7.38 -2.47 -15.77
C PRO A 15 -6.98 -1.26 -16.62
N ALA A 16 -6.88 -1.46 -17.94
CA ALA A 16 -6.48 -0.44 -18.93
C ALA A 16 -7.38 0.81 -18.98
N LYS A 17 -8.50 0.83 -18.30
CA LYS A 17 -9.31 2.03 -18.15
C LYS A 17 -8.57 3.01 -17.25
N LYS A 18 -8.23 4.18 -17.79
CA LYS A 18 -7.77 5.37 -17.08
C LYS A 18 -8.65 5.61 -15.84
N THR A 19 -8.37 4.94 -14.74
CA THR A 19 -8.79 5.41 -13.45
C THR A 19 -7.96 6.66 -13.22
N ARG A 20 -8.62 7.80 -13.14
CA ARG A 20 -7.99 9.09 -12.94
C ARG A 20 -6.96 9.00 -11.81
N GLY A 21 -5.71 8.87 -12.18
CA GLY A 21 -4.60 9.52 -11.51
C GLY A 21 -3.93 8.89 -10.32
N TRP A 22 -4.27 7.72 -9.71
CA TRP A 22 -3.75 7.49 -8.36
C TRP A 22 -2.95 6.20 -8.12
N TYR A 23 -3.04 5.17 -8.94
CA TYR A 23 -2.30 3.94 -8.69
C TYR A 23 -1.70 3.39 -9.97
N TYR A 24 -0.60 3.98 -10.35
CA TYR A 24 0.28 3.27 -11.24
C TYR A 24 1.10 2.28 -10.40
N ASN A 25 1.38 1.12 -10.95
CA ASN A 25 2.31 0.19 -10.37
C ASN A 25 3.72 0.82 -10.36
N LEU A 26 4.17 1.25 -9.19
CA LEU A 26 5.47 1.91 -9.04
C LEU A 26 6.62 1.02 -9.51
N ALA A 27 6.53 -0.31 -9.33
CA ALA A 27 7.54 -1.25 -9.81
C ALA A 27 7.67 -1.20 -11.34
N ILE A 28 6.55 -1.13 -12.06
CA ILE A 28 6.54 -0.97 -13.52
C ILE A 28 7.20 0.34 -13.95
N ALA A 29 6.92 1.44 -13.25
CA ALA A 29 7.54 2.72 -13.56
C ALA A 29 9.05 2.73 -13.35
N LYS A 30 9.49 2.16 -12.24
CA LYS A 30 10.93 2.01 -11.93
C LYS A 30 11.61 1.09 -12.94
N ALA A 31 11.00 -0.05 -13.26
CA ALA A 31 11.50 -0.96 -14.29
C ALA A 31 11.63 -0.25 -15.66
N ALA A 32 10.62 0.55 -16.04
CA ALA A 32 10.67 1.32 -17.28
C ALA A 32 11.89 2.25 -17.34
N ASN A 33 12.11 3.01 -16.28
CA ASN A 33 13.24 3.93 -16.22
C ASN A 33 14.58 3.18 -16.23
N TRP A 34 14.66 2.04 -15.54
CA TRP A 34 15.85 1.21 -15.56
C TRP A 34 16.14 0.67 -16.97
N PHE A 35 15.16 0.08 -17.66
CA PHE A 35 15.33 -0.42 -19.02
C PHE A 35 15.72 0.68 -20.02
N ARG A 36 15.08 1.86 -19.92
CA ARG A 36 15.44 3.02 -20.76
C ARG A 36 16.86 3.50 -20.52
N ALA A 37 17.33 3.49 -19.26
CA ALA A 37 18.70 3.83 -18.93
C ALA A 37 19.73 2.84 -19.52
N GLN A 38 19.30 1.59 -19.81
CA GLN A 38 20.10 0.60 -20.54
C GLN A 38 19.95 0.71 -22.07
N GLY A 39 19.26 1.73 -22.58
CA GLY A 39 19.06 1.92 -24.02
C GLY A 39 17.96 1.06 -24.64
N ALA A 40 17.10 0.46 -23.84
CA ALA A 40 15.98 -0.34 -24.36
C ALA A 40 14.80 0.53 -24.85
N ASP A 41 14.13 0.06 -25.90
CA ASP A 41 12.81 0.56 -26.30
C ASP A 41 11.75 -0.08 -25.41
N VAL A 42 10.97 0.75 -24.69
CA VAL A 42 10.07 0.29 -23.63
C VAL A 42 8.62 0.50 -24.01
N SER A 43 7.89 -0.60 -24.07
CA SER A 43 6.43 -0.64 -24.29
C SER A 43 5.70 -1.06 -23.01
N PHE A 44 4.41 -0.67 -22.90
CA PHE A 44 3.56 -0.98 -21.77
C PHE A 44 2.31 -1.73 -22.20
N ALA A 45 1.89 -2.71 -21.39
CA ALA A 45 0.66 -3.45 -21.60
C ALA A 45 -0.02 -3.80 -20.27
N THR A 46 -1.25 -4.28 -20.38
CA THR A 46 -1.96 -5.04 -19.34
C THR A 46 -2.33 -6.38 -19.94
N PRO A 47 -2.68 -7.41 -19.14
CA PRO A 47 -3.15 -8.69 -19.68
C PRO A 47 -4.33 -8.59 -20.68
N LYS A 48 -5.06 -7.47 -20.63
CA LYS A 48 -6.21 -7.23 -21.53
C LYS A 48 -5.86 -6.43 -22.78
N THR A 49 -4.79 -5.66 -22.76
CA THR A 49 -4.37 -4.80 -23.90
C THR A 49 -3.15 -5.36 -24.61
N PHE A 50 -2.69 -6.49 -24.17
CA PHE A 50 -1.56 -7.16 -24.76
C PHE A 50 -1.92 -7.62 -26.19
N SER A 51 -1.11 -7.22 -27.18
CA SER A 51 -1.22 -7.63 -28.56
C SER A 51 -0.07 -8.58 -28.92
N SER A 52 -0.37 -9.63 -29.63
CA SER A 52 0.60 -10.64 -30.07
C SER A 52 1.56 -10.18 -31.16
N ASP A 53 1.39 -8.96 -31.68
CA ASP A 53 2.04 -8.51 -32.92
C ASP A 53 3.48 -8.02 -32.71
N GLY A 54 3.98 -8.06 -31.48
CA GLY A 54 5.33 -7.58 -31.14
C GLY A 54 6.25 -8.67 -30.64
N SER A 55 7.40 -8.87 -31.28
CA SER A 55 8.50 -9.61 -30.69
C SER A 55 9.18 -8.74 -29.65
N PHE A 56 9.37 -9.24 -28.43
CA PHE A 56 10.08 -8.57 -27.33
C PHE A 56 11.27 -9.43 -26.92
N ASP A 57 12.41 -8.78 -26.60
CA ASP A 57 13.58 -9.48 -26.11
C ASP A 57 13.45 -9.81 -24.63
N VAL A 58 12.80 -8.89 -23.88
CA VAL A 58 12.55 -9.04 -22.44
C VAL A 58 11.17 -8.56 -22.09
N ALA A 59 10.54 -9.25 -21.14
CA ALA A 59 9.26 -8.81 -20.55
C ALA A 59 9.34 -8.85 -19.02
N PHE A 60 8.79 -7.83 -18.36
CA PHE A 60 8.60 -7.79 -16.92
C PHE A 60 7.12 -7.72 -16.58
N VAL A 61 6.60 -8.75 -15.92
CA VAL A 61 5.18 -8.87 -15.55
C VAL A 61 5.03 -8.65 -14.06
N SER A 62 4.30 -7.61 -13.66
CA SER A 62 4.10 -7.25 -12.25
C SER A 62 2.67 -7.40 -11.80
N ALA A 63 2.47 -8.02 -10.62
CA ALA A 63 1.19 -8.09 -9.94
C ALA A 63 1.32 -7.61 -8.49
N ILE A 64 0.57 -6.56 -8.12
CA ILE A 64 0.52 -6.06 -6.74
C ILE A 64 -0.35 -6.97 -5.87
N PHE A 65 -1.45 -7.48 -6.42
CA PHE A 65 -2.43 -8.27 -5.68
C PHE A 65 -2.41 -9.73 -6.09
N SER A 66 -2.53 -10.64 -5.12
CA SER A 66 -2.52 -12.09 -5.33
C SER A 66 -3.59 -12.56 -6.31
N TRP A 67 -4.77 -11.98 -6.30
CA TRP A 67 -5.86 -12.34 -7.22
C TRP A 67 -5.63 -11.95 -8.69
N HIS A 68 -4.58 -11.21 -8.99
CA HIS A 68 -4.14 -10.94 -10.36
C HIS A 68 -3.03 -11.87 -10.86
N VAL A 69 -2.42 -12.65 -9.97
CA VAL A 69 -1.25 -13.48 -10.28
C VAL A 69 -1.57 -14.54 -11.32
N GLN A 70 -2.75 -15.17 -11.27
CA GLN A 70 -3.12 -16.18 -12.24
C GLN A 70 -3.15 -15.63 -13.67
N GLY A 71 -3.78 -14.47 -13.88
CA GLY A 71 -3.79 -13.79 -15.18
C GLY A 71 -2.42 -13.27 -15.61
N ALA A 72 -1.63 -12.82 -14.63
CA ALA A 72 -0.25 -12.40 -14.86
C ALA A 72 0.64 -13.57 -15.33
N LEU A 73 0.50 -14.74 -14.71
CA LEU A 73 1.22 -15.96 -15.11
C LEU A 73 0.83 -16.43 -16.50
N GLN A 74 -0.44 -16.42 -16.85
CA GLN A 74 -0.89 -16.76 -18.22
C GLN A 74 -0.23 -15.83 -19.26
N THR A 75 -0.17 -14.54 -18.97
CA THR A 75 0.52 -13.58 -19.84
C THR A 75 2.03 -13.84 -19.91
N ALA A 76 2.65 -14.17 -18.77
CA ALA A 76 4.07 -14.49 -18.70
C ALA A 76 4.43 -15.76 -19.48
N GLU A 77 3.62 -16.82 -19.38
CA GLU A 77 3.76 -18.07 -20.14
C GLU A 77 3.71 -17.79 -21.64
N TRP A 78 2.71 -17.06 -22.07
CA TRP A 78 2.55 -16.71 -23.48
C TRP A 78 3.75 -15.89 -24.02
N LEU A 79 4.23 -14.90 -23.25
CA LEU A 79 5.41 -14.11 -23.61
C LEU A 79 6.66 -14.98 -23.74
N LYS A 80 6.82 -15.95 -22.84
CA LYS A 80 7.94 -16.91 -22.87
C LYS A 80 7.88 -17.82 -24.09
N GLU A 81 6.68 -18.31 -24.44
CA GLU A 81 6.44 -19.11 -25.65
C GLU A 81 6.73 -18.30 -26.92
N SER A 82 6.47 -17.00 -26.90
CA SER A 82 6.79 -16.07 -28.00
C SER A 82 8.29 -15.71 -28.09
N GLY A 83 9.14 -16.29 -27.24
CA GLY A 83 10.60 -16.12 -27.27
C GLY A 83 11.16 -15.02 -26.40
N ALA A 84 10.35 -14.28 -25.64
CA ALA A 84 10.83 -13.26 -24.72
C ALA A 84 11.48 -13.87 -23.46
N ARG A 85 12.53 -13.26 -22.95
CA ARG A 85 13.00 -13.52 -21.59
C ARG A 85 12.04 -12.86 -20.60
N VAL A 86 11.32 -13.66 -19.80
CA VAL A 86 10.28 -13.16 -18.92
C VAL A 86 10.72 -13.18 -17.47
N GLU A 87 10.53 -12.05 -16.79
CA GLU A 87 10.70 -11.88 -15.35
C GLU A 87 9.35 -11.54 -14.73
N VAL A 88 9.04 -12.09 -13.55
CA VAL A 88 7.81 -11.81 -12.82
C VAL A 88 8.11 -11.24 -11.44
N GLY A 89 7.25 -10.32 -10.95
CA GLY A 89 7.49 -9.69 -9.66
C GLY A 89 6.29 -8.95 -9.08
N GLY A 90 6.53 -8.34 -7.93
CA GLY A 90 5.55 -7.59 -7.17
C GLY A 90 4.92 -8.38 -6.01
N PRO A 91 4.27 -7.68 -5.05
CA PRO A 91 3.75 -8.28 -3.82
C PRO A 91 2.80 -9.45 -4.01
N GLY A 92 1.99 -9.46 -5.08
CA GLY A 92 1.10 -10.57 -5.39
C GLY A 92 1.84 -11.86 -5.70
N PHE A 93 2.92 -11.79 -6.48
CA PHE A 93 3.76 -12.96 -6.75
C PHE A 93 4.48 -13.48 -5.51
N PHE A 94 4.82 -12.60 -4.58
CA PHE A 94 5.39 -12.99 -3.30
C PHE A 94 4.49 -13.90 -2.49
N ALA A 95 3.23 -13.54 -2.38
CA ALA A 95 2.24 -14.32 -1.67
C ALA A 95 2.05 -15.71 -2.31
N LEU A 96 2.34 -15.84 -3.61
CA LEU A 96 2.09 -17.02 -4.43
C LEU A 96 3.35 -17.54 -5.13
N THR A 97 4.51 -17.46 -4.45
CA THR A 97 5.80 -17.88 -5.00
C THR A 97 5.80 -19.34 -5.46
N SER A 98 5.13 -20.24 -4.73
CA SER A 98 5.00 -21.66 -5.11
C SER A 98 4.25 -21.82 -6.42
N MET A 99 3.19 -21.06 -6.64
CA MET A 99 2.44 -21.06 -7.89
C MET A 99 3.27 -20.55 -9.06
N ALA A 100 4.06 -19.47 -8.87
CA ALA A 100 4.94 -18.98 -9.91
C ALA A 100 6.02 -20.00 -10.26
N ARG A 101 6.65 -20.61 -9.26
CA ARG A 101 7.69 -21.65 -9.46
C ARG A 101 7.16 -22.90 -10.16
N SER A 102 5.95 -23.37 -9.83
CA SER A 102 5.35 -24.53 -10.51
C SER A 102 5.11 -24.30 -12.01
N ARG A 103 5.07 -23.03 -12.45
CA ARG A 103 4.96 -22.62 -13.85
C ARG A 103 6.28 -22.18 -14.47
N GLY A 104 7.40 -22.42 -13.77
CA GLY A 104 8.75 -22.15 -14.28
C GLY A 104 9.17 -20.68 -14.24
N PHE A 105 8.61 -19.89 -13.29
CA PHE A 105 9.00 -18.52 -13.01
C PHE A 105 9.56 -18.39 -11.60
N ASP A 106 10.72 -17.75 -11.48
CA ASP A 106 11.30 -17.43 -10.19
C ASP A 106 10.82 -16.03 -9.76
N ALA A 107 9.84 -16.01 -8.85
CA ALA A 107 9.39 -14.77 -8.22
C ALA A 107 10.28 -14.47 -7.02
N GLN A 108 11.06 -13.43 -7.11
CA GLN A 108 11.98 -13.03 -6.02
C GLN A 108 11.22 -12.60 -4.78
N MET A 109 11.74 -13.00 -3.60
CA MET A 109 11.14 -12.73 -2.29
C MET A 109 11.50 -11.35 -1.72
N GLN A 110 12.34 -10.57 -2.36
CA GLN A 110 12.77 -9.25 -1.90
C GLN A 110 12.61 -8.20 -2.98
N PRO A 111 12.48 -6.91 -2.65
CA PRO A 111 12.48 -5.86 -3.66
C PRO A 111 13.70 -6.02 -4.57
N ASP A 112 13.49 -5.90 -5.87
CA ASP A 112 14.57 -6.04 -6.84
C ASP A 112 15.50 -4.82 -6.75
N PRO A 113 16.79 -5.00 -6.39
CA PRO A 113 17.72 -3.89 -6.18
C PRO A 113 17.95 -3.06 -7.45
N ARG A 114 17.75 -3.63 -8.64
CA ARG A 114 17.85 -2.90 -9.92
C ARG A 114 16.80 -1.79 -10.00
N PHE A 115 15.58 -2.09 -9.56
CA PHE A 115 14.45 -1.18 -9.67
C PHE A 115 14.26 -0.35 -8.41
N ASP A 116 14.62 -0.87 -7.25
CA ASP A 116 14.28 -0.24 -5.98
C ASP A 116 14.93 1.14 -5.82
N ARG A 117 16.17 1.31 -6.28
CA ARG A 117 16.88 2.59 -6.30
C ARG A 117 16.65 3.44 -7.54
N THR A 118 16.04 2.89 -8.58
CA THR A 118 15.75 3.66 -9.80
C THR A 118 14.62 4.63 -9.54
N PRO A 119 14.76 5.91 -9.90
CA PRO A 119 13.66 6.87 -9.79
C PRO A 119 12.44 6.38 -10.57
N GLY A 120 11.28 6.42 -9.92
CA GLY A 120 10.01 6.17 -10.60
C GLY A 120 9.60 7.35 -11.48
N ALA A 121 8.73 7.11 -12.45
CA ALA A 121 8.10 8.18 -13.24
C ALA A 121 6.98 8.88 -12.45
N TYR A 122 6.81 8.57 -11.19
CA TYR A 122 5.72 9.07 -10.35
C TYR A 122 6.24 9.88 -9.19
N ASP A 123 5.36 10.69 -8.68
CA ASP A 123 5.51 11.48 -7.47
C ASP A 123 5.54 10.60 -6.20
N ALA A 124 6.21 9.44 -6.23
CA ALA A 124 6.27 8.50 -5.13
C ALA A 124 7.67 7.91 -4.92
N VAL A 125 8.05 7.72 -3.65
CA VAL A 125 9.37 7.25 -3.24
C VAL A 125 9.30 6.34 -2.03
N PHE A 126 10.27 5.40 -1.95
CA PHE A 126 10.66 4.72 -0.73
C PHE A 126 12.02 5.21 -0.28
N TRP A 127 12.14 5.67 0.94
CA TRP A 127 13.40 6.01 1.61
C TRP A 127 13.94 4.83 2.42
N SER A 128 13.10 3.83 2.63
CA SER A 128 13.48 2.60 3.30
C SER A 128 12.63 1.42 2.84
N ARG A 129 13.13 0.21 3.11
CA ARG A 129 12.39 -1.05 2.98
C ARG A 129 12.48 -1.82 4.29
N GLY A 130 11.53 -2.71 4.50
CA GLY A 130 11.41 -3.46 5.74
C GLY A 130 10.58 -2.74 6.80
N CYS A 131 10.25 -3.45 7.88
CA CYS A 131 9.52 -2.89 9.01
C CYS A 131 10.00 -3.52 10.33
N PRO A 132 10.61 -2.75 11.24
CA PRO A 132 11.09 -3.25 12.52
C PRO A 132 10.02 -3.29 13.62
N ALA A 133 8.74 -3.20 13.26
CA ALA A 133 7.63 -3.14 14.21
C ALA A 133 7.36 -4.49 14.88
N TYR A 134 8.23 -4.92 15.78
CA TYR A 134 8.15 -6.21 16.49
C TYR A 134 6.91 -6.41 17.36
N ASN A 135 6.17 -5.36 17.65
CA ASN A 135 4.93 -5.40 18.43
C ASN A 135 3.67 -5.36 17.55
N CYS A 136 3.83 -5.35 16.24
CA CYS A 136 2.70 -5.38 15.31
C CYS A 136 2.18 -6.82 15.18
N ALA A 137 1.04 -7.11 15.76
CA ALA A 137 0.41 -8.44 15.69
C ALA A 137 0.10 -8.88 14.25
N LEU A 138 -0.21 -7.93 13.35
CA LEU A 138 -0.47 -8.23 11.95
C LEU A 138 0.75 -8.76 11.19
N GLY A 139 1.95 -8.34 11.59
CA GLY A 139 3.20 -8.79 10.97
C GLY A 139 3.94 -9.87 11.77
N TYR A 140 3.69 -9.93 13.07
CA TYR A 140 4.36 -10.82 14.01
C TYR A 140 3.37 -11.40 15.03
N PRO A 141 2.41 -12.24 14.58
CA PRO A 141 1.42 -12.80 15.47
C PRO A 141 2.07 -13.69 16.54
N LYS A 142 1.71 -13.45 17.81
CA LYS A 142 2.28 -14.17 18.97
C LYS A 142 1.67 -15.55 19.18
N ASP A 143 0.52 -15.79 18.62
CA ASP A 143 -0.23 -17.05 18.71
C ASP A 143 0.18 -18.08 17.64
N GLY A 144 1.16 -17.76 16.80
CA GLY A 144 1.62 -18.62 15.70
C GLY A 144 0.71 -18.63 14.48
N SER A 145 -0.30 -17.77 14.43
CA SER A 145 -1.14 -17.61 13.24
C SER A 145 -0.36 -17.01 12.06
N GLU A 146 -0.88 -17.18 10.85
CA GLU A 146 -0.27 -16.58 9.66
C GLU A 146 -0.37 -15.05 9.70
N PRO A 147 0.72 -14.35 9.39
CA PRO A 147 0.73 -12.89 9.40
C PRO A 147 -0.22 -12.30 8.34
N VAL A 148 -0.93 -11.26 8.71
CA VAL A 148 -1.78 -10.48 7.80
C VAL A 148 -0.94 -9.47 7.01
N CYS A 149 0.14 -8.98 7.61
CA CYS A 149 1.09 -8.08 6.95
C CYS A 149 2.27 -8.86 6.38
N LEU A 150 2.51 -8.69 5.06
CA LEU A 150 3.61 -9.36 4.35
C LEU A 150 4.97 -8.68 4.49
N VAL A 151 5.02 -7.44 4.96
CA VAL A 151 6.26 -6.65 4.93
C VAL A 151 7.43 -7.35 5.61
N PRO A 152 7.30 -7.93 6.82
CA PRO A 152 8.42 -8.62 7.46
C PRO A 152 8.96 -9.81 6.65
N LYS A 153 8.05 -10.53 5.99
CA LYS A 153 8.40 -11.71 5.17
C LYS A 153 9.02 -11.32 3.83
N MET A 154 8.56 -10.21 3.24
CA MET A 154 8.99 -9.73 1.93
C MET A 154 10.26 -8.89 1.98
N GLU A 155 10.29 -7.94 2.89
CA GLU A 155 11.28 -6.87 2.93
C GLU A 155 12.20 -6.98 4.15
N GLY A 156 11.89 -7.90 5.08
CA GLY A 156 12.64 -8.13 6.30
C GLY A 156 12.13 -7.35 7.51
N SER A 157 12.57 -7.80 8.68
CA SER A 157 12.26 -7.22 9.99
C SER A 157 13.22 -6.09 10.41
N ARG A 158 14.11 -5.67 9.51
CA ARG A 158 15.01 -4.52 9.70
C ARG A 158 14.84 -3.57 8.54
N SER A 159 14.92 -2.27 8.81
CA SER A 159 14.87 -1.28 7.75
C SER A 159 16.18 -1.23 6.98
N THR A 160 16.12 -1.44 5.67
CA THR A 160 17.18 -1.06 4.74
C THR A 160 16.98 0.41 4.38
N LEU A 161 17.96 1.26 4.63
CA LEU A 161 17.88 2.71 4.48
C LEU A 161 18.50 3.14 3.15
N TYR A 162 17.86 4.08 2.47
CA TYR A 162 18.34 4.69 1.23
C TYR A 162 18.54 6.19 1.46
N ASP A 163 19.72 6.67 1.20
CA ASP A 163 20.12 8.08 1.34
C ASP A 163 20.33 8.80 0.00
N ASP A 164 20.29 8.07 -1.10
CA ASP A 164 20.55 8.52 -2.46
C ASP A 164 19.31 8.62 -3.36
N VAL A 165 18.10 8.45 -2.81
CA VAL A 165 16.87 8.52 -3.61
C VAL A 165 16.43 9.95 -3.92
N THR A 166 15.80 10.12 -5.08
CA THR A 166 15.18 11.40 -5.47
C THR A 166 13.90 11.63 -4.65
N PRO A 167 13.77 12.78 -3.96
CA PRO A 167 12.55 13.10 -3.24
C PRO A 167 11.31 13.13 -4.13
N ALA A 168 10.18 12.69 -3.56
CA ALA A 168 8.88 12.77 -4.20
C ALA A 168 7.80 13.15 -3.17
N PRO A 169 6.67 13.74 -3.60
CA PRO A 169 5.63 14.20 -2.69
C PRO A 169 4.85 13.07 -2.00
N MET A 170 4.89 11.84 -2.51
CA MET A 170 4.31 10.67 -1.87
C MET A 170 5.41 9.77 -1.30
N ILE A 171 5.42 9.58 0.01
CA ILE A 171 6.35 8.72 0.73
C ILE A 171 5.63 7.42 1.07
N LEU A 172 6.19 6.29 0.62
CA LEU A 172 5.55 4.97 0.69
C LEU A 172 6.19 4.02 1.71
N ASP A 173 7.11 4.52 2.51
CA ASP A 173 7.80 3.71 3.55
C ASP A 173 6.82 3.04 4.49
N ASN A 174 7.10 1.79 4.86
CA ASN A 174 6.19 0.98 5.64
C ASN A 174 5.93 1.52 7.06
N ASN A 175 6.95 2.16 7.68
CA ASN A 175 6.85 2.66 9.04
C ASN A 175 7.86 3.79 9.28
N LEU A 176 7.43 5.02 9.07
CA LEU A 176 8.30 6.19 9.19
C LEU A 176 8.74 6.50 10.62
N SER A 177 7.90 6.22 11.62
CA SER A 177 8.20 6.51 13.03
C SER A 177 9.20 5.52 13.65
N ALA A 178 9.37 4.34 13.07
CA ALA A 178 10.34 3.34 13.53
C ALA A 178 11.74 3.51 12.90
N LEU A 179 11.89 4.42 11.93
CA LEU A 179 13.20 4.71 11.33
C LEU A 179 14.13 5.41 12.32
N PRO A 180 15.46 5.20 12.19
CA PRO A 180 16.43 5.94 12.97
C PRO A 180 16.24 7.46 12.82
N ARG A 181 16.38 8.20 13.89
CA ARG A 181 16.14 9.66 13.94
C ARG A 181 16.89 10.41 12.83
N ARG A 182 18.17 10.13 12.64
CA ARG A 182 19.00 10.75 11.59
C ARG A 182 18.42 10.51 10.18
N HIS A 183 17.83 9.35 9.95
CA HIS A 183 17.25 9.05 8.65
C HIS A 183 15.91 9.77 8.44
N GLN A 184 15.09 9.90 9.50
CA GLN A 184 13.89 10.73 9.43
C GLN A 184 14.25 12.20 9.14
N GLU A 185 15.31 12.73 9.74
CA GLU A 185 15.82 14.08 9.48
C GLU A 185 16.26 14.25 8.03
N LEU A 186 17.01 13.30 7.48
CA LEU A 186 17.40 13.27 6.07
C LEU A 186 16.19 13.32 5.12
N ILE A 187 15.17 12.50 5.39
CA ILE A 187 13.93 12.46 4.59
C ILE A 187 13.26 13.83 4.60
N VAL A 188 13.07 14.39 5.80
CA VAL A 188 12.38 15.68 5.97
C VAL A 188 13.17 16.81 5.31
N GLU A 189 14.47 16.89 5.53
CA GLU A 189 15.35 17.90 4.95
C GLU A 189 15.28 17.89 3.41
N ARG A 190 15.48 16.71 2.80
CA ARG A 190 15.47 16.60 1.35
C ARG A 190 14.08 16.83 0.74
N THR A 191 13.02 16.42 1.44
CA THR A 191 11.65 16.66 1.01
C THR A 191 11.28 18.14 1.07
N LEU A 192 11.76 18.87 2.11
CA LEU A 192 11.63 20.32 2.22
C LEU A 192 12.39 21.04 1.11
N ALA A 193 13.66 20.64 0.86
CA ALA A 193 14.50 21.22 -0.18
C ALA A 193 13.88 21.07 -1.56
N ALA A 194 13.13 20.00 -1.80
CA ALA A 194 12.39 19.76 -3.06
C ALA A 194 11.18 20.70 -3.25
N GLY A 195 10.73 21.40 -2.21
CA GLY A 195 9.72 22.46 -2.31
C GLY A 195 8.31 22.00 -2.61
N PHE A 196 7.94 20.77 -2.28
CA PHE A 196 6.60 20.25 -2.54
C PHE A 196 5.53 21.01 -1.74
N LYS A 197 4.44 21.42 -2.40
CA LYS A 197 3.30 22.09 -1.76
C LYS A 197 2.43 21.16 -0.92
N LYS A 198 2.50 19.86 -1.14
CA LYS A 198 1.77 18.81 -0.43
C LYS A 198 2.65 17.57 -0.36
N VAL A 199 2.72 16.95 0.83
CA VAL A 199 3.43 15.70 1.05
C VAL A 199 2.46 14.69 1.66
N ASP A 200 2.40 13.48 1.11
CA ASP A 200 1.58 12.39 1.62
C ASP A 200 2.45 11.23 2.10
N CYS A 201 2.52 11.04 3.41
CA CYS A 201 3.11 9.85 4.02
C CYS A 201 2.06 8.72 3.96
N ASN A 202 1.91 8.08 2.80
CA ASN A 202 0.76 7.23 2.48
C ASN A 202 0.62 5.99 3.38
N SER A 203 1.73 5.30 3.71
CA SER A 203 1.71 4.17 4.66
C SER A 203 1.67 4.64 6.12
N GLY A 204 2.18 5.85 6.38
CA GLY A 204 2.04 6.52 7.67
C GLY A 204 3.06 6.16 8.74
N PHE A 205 2.61 6.30 9.96
CA PHE A 205 3.39 6.16 11.18
C PHE A 205 2.77 5.09 12.07
N GLU A 206 3.61 4.32 12.76
CA GLU A 206 3.15 3.36 13.75
C GLU A 206 2.92 4.07 15.10
N PRO A 207 1.74 3.91 15.71
CA PRO A 207 1.44 4.56 16.99
C PRO A 207 2.38 4.18 18.12
N ALA A 208 2.84 2.93 18.18
CA ALA A 208 3.70 2.45 19.26
C ALA A 208 5.08 3.12 19.29
N SER A 209 5.67 3.36 18.12
CA SER A 209 6.99 4.01 17.96
C SER A 209 6.94 5.53 17.84
N PHE A 210 5.74 6.12 17.73
CA PHE A 210 5.57 7.56 17.54
C PHE A 210 5.86 8.37 18.82
N LYS A 211 6.70 9.40 18.67
CA LYS A 211 7.18 10.24 19.78
C LYS A 211 6.93 11.73 19.50
N PRO A 212 6.94 12.60 20.55
CA PRO A 212 6.83 14.06 20.37
C PRO A 212 7.87 14.61 19.39
N GLU A 213 9.11 14.13 19.46
CA GLU A 213 10.19 14.57 18.58
C GLU A 213 9.93 14.21 17.12
N THR A 214 9.31 13.06 16.88
CA THR A 214 8.85 12.66 15.53
C THR A 214 7.78 13.62 15.04
N ALA A 215 6.78 13.93 15.86
CA ALA A 215 5.73 14.88 15.52
C ALA A 215 6.31 16.27 15.17
N MET A 216 7.21 16.80 15.99
CA MET A 216 7.86 18.09 15.78
C MET A 216 8.68 18.14 14.49
N LEU A 217 9.37 17.06 14.15
CA LEU A 217 10.15 16.96 12.91
C LEU A 217 9.22 16.97 11.68
N TRP A 218 8.28 16.03 11.64
CA TRP A 218 7.44 15.83 10.46
C TRP A 218 6.40 16.93 10.23
N ARG A 219 6.01 17.70 11.27
CA ARG A 219 5.12 18.87 11.11
C ARG A 219 5.71 20.00 10.26
N THR A 220 7.01 20.00 10.04
CA THR A 220 7.67 20.97 9.17
C THR A 220 7.31 20.79 7.70
N LEU A 221 6.88 19.57 7.32
CA LEU A 221 6.39 19.26 5.99
C LEU A 221 4.90 19.66 5.84
N PRO A 222 4.47 20.07 4.64
CA PRO A 222 3.08 20.36 4.33
C PRO A 222 2.26 19.06 4.18
N LEU A 223 2.15 18.28 5.26
CA LEU A 223 1.49 16.99 5.26
C LEU A 223 0.01 17.12 4.89
N VAL A 224 -0.44 16.27 3.95
CA VAL A 224 -1.85 16.14 3.56
C VAL A 224 -2.66 15.60 4.73
N ALA A 225 -2.16 14.55 5.37
CA ALA A 225 -2.75 13.93 6.55
C ALA A 225 -1.67 13.24 7.40
N TRP A 226 -1.93 13.11 8.69
CA TRP A 226 -1.22 12.22 9.59
C TRP A 226 -1.93 10.86 9.56
N ARG A 227 -1.22 9.80 9.16
CA ARG A 227 -1.82 8.48 8.96
C ARG A 227 -1.28 7.49 9.98
N PHE A 228 -2.19 6.78 10.64
CA PHE A 228 -1.88 5.76 11.64
C PHE A 228 -2.76 4.53 11.40
N ALA A 229 -2.46 3.42 12.07
CA ALA A 229 -3.30 2.25 12.11
C ALA A 229 -3.89 2.06 13.51
N TYR A 230 -5.11 1.50 13.56
CA TYR A 230 -5.80 0.99 14.74
C TYR A 230 -6.54 -0.28 14.32
N ASP A 231 -5.81 -1.36 14.27
CA ASP A 231 -6.26 -2.63 13.69
C ASP A 231 -6.75 -3.62 14.75
N GLU A 232 -6.36 -3.43 16.01
CA GLU A 232 -6.78 -4.24 17.15
C GLU A 232 -7.12 -3.35 18.35
N ILE A 233 -8.12 -3.76 19.16
CA ILE A 233 -8.53 -3.00 20.37
C ILE A 233 -7.36 -2.78 21.34
N ALA A 234 -6.41 -3.70 21.40
CA ALA A 234 -5.22 -3.59 22.24
C ALA A 234 -4.34 -2.37 21.92
N GLU A 235 -4.41 -1.83 20.70
CA GLU A 235 -3.62 -0.67 20.25
C GLU A 235 -4.20 0.68 20.72
N ARG A 236 -5.41 0.68 21.31
CA ARG A 236 -6.15 1.88 21.74
C ARG A 236 -5.29 2.90 22.51
N LYS A 237 -4.50 2.43 23.47
CA LYS A 237 -3.65 3.30 24.31
C LYS A 237 -2.58 4.01 23.49
N ALA A 238 -1.96 3.31 22.54
CA ALA A 238 -0.94 3.88 21.68
C ALA A 238 -1.52 4.93 20.73
N VAL A 239 -2.71 4.67 20.17
CA VAL A 239 -3.40 5.61 19.28
C VAL A 239 -3.81 6.88 20.04
N LEU A 240 -4.38 6.76 21.24
CA LEU A 240 -4.72 7.92 22.07
C LEU A 240 -3.50 8.75 22.44
N LYS A 241 -2.36 8.13 22.76
CA LYS A 241 -1.10 8.82 23.00
C LYS A 241 -0.70 9.66 21.80
N VAL A 242 -0.75 9.10 20.60
CA VAL A 242 -0.42 9.82 19.36
C VAL A 242 -1.34 11.01 19.14
N ILE A 243 -2.64 10.81 19.33
CA ILE A 243 -3.61 11.89 19.19
C ILE A 243 -3.30 13.03 20.17
N GLY A 244 -2.94 12.71 21.44
CA GLY A 244 -2.52 13.70 22.43
C GLY A 244 -1.28 14.48 21.98
N ILE A 245 -0.23 13.80 21.50
CA ILE A 245 0.98 14.44 20.98
C ILE A 245 0.66 15.40 19.82
N LEU A 246 -0.25 15.00 18.92
CA LEU A 246 -0.61 15.85 17.78
C LEU A 246 -1.47 17.05 18.19
N ASP A 247 -2.32 16.91 19.20
CA ASP A 247 -3.08 18.04 19.76
C ASP A 247 -2.16 19.08 20.41
N GLU A 248 -1.16 18.64 21.19
CA GLU A 248 -0.19 19.53 21.83
C GLU A 248 0.55 20.40 20.82
N ILE A 249 0.80 19.91 19.62
CA ILE A 249 1.44 20.69 18.56
C ILE A 249 0.43 21.37 17.61
N GLY A 250 -0.86 21.38 17.95
CA GLY A 250 -1.91 22.11 17.24
C GLY A 250 -2.36 21.49 15.91
N VAL A 251 -2.18 20.19 15.72
CA VAL A 251 -2.70 19.47 14.54
C VAL A 251 -4.20 19.31 14.67
N LYS A 252 -4.94 19.78 13.66
CA LYS A 252 -6.40 19.62 13.63
C LYS A 252 -6.79 18.16 13.47
N ARG A 253 -7.69 17.63 14.31
CA ARG A 253 -8.15 16.23 14.31
C ARG A 253 -8.59 15.74 12.93
N ARG A 254 -9.22 16.57 12.11
CA ARG A 254 -9.58 16.28 10.70
C ARG A 254 -8.39 16.03 9.77
N LYS A 255 -7.17 16.28 10.22
CA LYS A 255 -5.92 15.95 9.54
C LYS A 255 -5.33 14.61 9.97
N ILE A 256 -5.96 13.95 10.94
CA ILE A 256 -5.55 12.63 11.43
C ILE A 256 -6.45 11.58 10.80
N SER A 257 -5.88 10.71 10.00
CA SER A 257 -6.56 9.59 9.37
C SER A 257 -6.08 8.28 10.03
N ILE A 258 -7.02 7.44 10.43
CA ILE A 258 -6.71 6.19 11.13
C ILE A 258 -7.26 5.03 10.32
N TYR A 259 -6.36 4.20 9.81
CA TYR A 259 -6.71 2.94 9.16
C TYR A 259 -7.24 1.95 10.18
N SER A 260 -8.24 1.17 9.79
CA SER A 260 -8.81 0.11 10.62
C SER A 260 -9.21 -1.07 9.73
N ILE A 261 -8.61 -2.23 9.99
CA ILE A 261 -8.94 -3.46 9.27
C ILE A 261 -10.23 -4.05 9.85
N ALA A 262 -11.20 -4.35 8.98
CA ALA A 262 -12.39 -5.11 9.31
C ALA A 262 -12.22 -6.57 8.92
N GLY A 263 -12.65 -7.48 9.78
CA GLY A 263 -12.60 -8.93 9.53
C GLY A 263 -11.44 -9.67 10.20
N ASN A 264 -10.62 -9.00 11.00
CA ASN A 264 -9.57 -9.61 11.84
C ASN A 264 -10.01 -9.85 13.29
N GLU A 265 -11.04 -9.15 13.73
CA GLU A 265 -11.68 -9.29 15.03
C GLU A 265 -13.20 -9.45 14.84
N PRO A 266 -13.96 -9.84 15.88
CA PRO A 266 -15.45 -9.81 15.83
C PRO A 266 -16.01 -8.47 15.38
N VAL A 267 -17.22 -8.51 14.83
CA VAL A 267 -17.88 -7.32 14.25
C VAL A 267 -17.96 -6.17 15.24
N GLU A 268 -18.30 -6.50 16.50
CA GLU A 268 -18.46 -5.54 17.59
C GLU A 268 -17.15 -4.82 17.91
N ALA A 269 -16.03 -5.53 17.95
CA ALA A 269 -14.72 -4.95 18.18
C ALA A 269 -14.30 -4.02 17.01
N CYS A 270 -14.53 -4.43 15.77
CA CYS A 270 -14.27 -3.60 14.60
C CYS A 270 -15.18 -2.35 14.60
N GLU A 271 -16.45 -2.49 14.96
CA GLU A 271 -17.39 -1.37 15.09
C GLU A 271 -16.94 -0.40 16.19
N GLN A 272 -16.56 -0.92 17.35
CA GLN A 272 -16.06 -0.12 18.47
C GLN A 272 -14.87 0.75 18.01
N ARG A 273 -13.88 0.18 17.35
CA ARG A 273 -12.70 0.93 16.85
C ARG A 273 -13.10 2.07 15.91
N VAL A 274 -13.98 1.82 14.95
CA VAL A 274 -14.45 2.84 14.00
C VAL A 274 -15.22 3.95 14.73
N ARG A 275 -16.04 3.61 15.71
CA ARG A 275 -16.76 4.59 16.55
C ARG A 275 -15.80 5.42 17.38
N GLU A 276 -14.85 4.81 18.06
CA GLU A 276 -13.82 5.51 18.84
C GLU A 276 -13.03 6.50 17.97
N ILE A 277 -12.59 6.10 16.77
CA ILE A 277 -11.89 7.01 15.84
C ILE A 277 -12.74 8.26 15.55
N ARG A 278 -14.05 8.09 15.38
CA ARG A 278 -14.98 9.20 15.13
C ARG A 278 -15.21 10.07 16.36
N GLU A 279 -15.40 9.46 17.52
CA GLU A 279 -15.53 10.16 18.81
C GLU A 279 -14.30 11.02 19.08
N TRP A 280 -13.12 10.54 18.70
CA TRP A 280 -11.88 11.32 18.73
C TRP A 280 -11.82 12.40 17.64
N LYS A 281 -12.86 12.54 16.81
CA LYS A 281 -12.95 13.50 15.70
C LYS A 281 -11.86 13.31 14.63
N CYS A 282 -11.29 12.11 14.53
CA CYS A 282 -10.37 11.66 13.49
C CYS A 282 -11.14 11.03 12.32
N ILE A 283 -10.45 10.80 11.21
CA ILE A 283 -11.04 10.22 10.00
C ILE A 283 -10.75 8.72 9.95
N PRO A 284 -11.74 7.84 10.09
CA PRO A 284 -11.54 6.42 9.88
C PRO A 284 -11.36 6.10 8.40
N ILE A 285 -10.43 5.18 8.10
CA ILE A 285 -10.24 4.58 6.77
C ILE A 285 -10.35 3.07 6.95
N VAL A 286 -11.54 2.53 6.70
CA VAL A 286 -11.82 1.11 6.88
C VAL A 286 -11.37 0.32 5.67
N GLN A 287 -10.55 -0.70 5.91
CA GLN A 287 -10.12 -1.67 4.92
C GLN A 287 -10.64 -3.06 5.29
N ARG A 288 -10.87 -3.90 4.30
CA ARG A 288 -11.28 -5.30 4.51
C ARG A 288 -10.05 -6.19 4.59
N ARG A 289 -10.02 -7.06 5.60
CA ARG A 289 -9.02 -8.13 5.65
C ARG A 289 -9.15 -9.00 4.39
N ARG A 290 -8.03 -9.28 3.78
CA ARG A 290 -7.91 -10.29 2.71
C ARG A 290 -6.71 -11.16 3.00
N PRO A 291 -6.85 -12.50 2.94
CA PRO A 291 -5.69 -13.39 3.00
C PRO A 291 -4.67 -13.03 1.92
N LEU A 292 -3.42 -13.25 2.23
CA LEU A 292 -2.31 -12.90 1.33
C LEU A 292 -2.28 -13.76 0.06
N ASP A 293 -2.78 -14.98 0.17
CA ASP A 293 -2.91 -15.97 -0.90
C ASP A 293 -4.27 -15.94 -1.61
N TYR A 294 -5.10 -14.92 -1.32
CA TYR A 294 -6.42 -14.79 -1.93
C TYR A 294 -6.34 -14.67 -3.45
N LEU A 295 -6.93 -15.64 -4.16
CA LEU A 295 -6.90 -15.75 -5.62
C LEU A 295 -8.12 -15.12 -6.32
N GLY A 296 -9.04 -14.55 -5.57
CA GLY A 296 -10.35 -14.14 -6.08
C GLY A 296 -11.45 -15.14 -5.72
N GLY A 297 -12.69 -14.87 -6.13
CA GLY A 297 -13.85 -15.66 -5.73
C GLY A 297 -14.41 -15.24 -4.35
N PRO A 298 -15.12 -16.13 -3.67
CA PRO A 298 -15.63 -15.87 -2.33
C PRO A 298 -14.50 -15.60 -1.35
N LEU A 299 -14.60 -14.49 -0.59
CA LEU A 299 -13.58 -14.11 0.38
C LEU A 299 -13.65 -15.02 1.61
N PRO A 300 -12.57 -15.73 2.01
CA PRO A 300 -12.53 -16.46 3.27
C PRO A 300 -12.72 -15.49 4.43
N THR A 301 -13.67 -15.78 5.30
CA THR A 301 -13.98 -14.96 6.46
C THR A 301 -13.74 -15.75 7.74
N ILE A 302 -13.46 -15.03 8.82
CA ILE A 302 -13.34 -15.54 10.19
C ILE A 302 -14.35 -14.83 11.08
N HIS A 303 -14.57 -15.33 12.28
CA HIS A 303 -15.62 -14.85 13.16
C HIS A 303 -17.00 -14.84 12.45
N ASP A 304 -17.88 -13.91 12.77
CA ASP A 304 -19.24 -13.77 12.18
C ASP A 304 -19.26 -13.01 10.87
N TRP A 305 -18.12 -12.81 10.25
CA TRP A 305 -18.05 -12.09 9.00
C TRP A 305 -18.51 -12.92 7.82
N THR A 306 -19.25 -12.28 6.93
CA THR A 306 -19.47 -12.73 5.56
C THR A 306 -18.87 -11.71 4.61
N GLU A 307 -18.58 -12.10 3.37
CA GLU A 307 -18.05 -11.15 2.39
C GLU A 307 -18.99 -9.94 2.21
N ARG A 308 -20.30 -10.18 2.19
CA ARG A 308 -21.28 -9.10 2.10
C ARG A 308 -21.22 -8.16 3.30
N LYS A 309 -21.15 -8.70 4.51
CA LYS A 309 -21.02 -7.94 5.76
C LYS A 309 -19.74 -7.10 5.77
N LEU A 310 -18.60 -7.63 5.30
CA LEU A 310 -17.35 -6.88 5.15
C LEU A 310 -17.48 -5.71 4.16
N ILE A 311 -18.13 -5.93 3.01
CA ILE A 311 -18.37 -4.87 2.03
C ILE A 311 -19.22 -3.75 2.64
N ASP A 312 -20.30 -4.11 3.31
CA ASP A 312 -21.24 -3.15 3.89
C ASP A 312 -20.60 -2.41 5.08
N PHE A 313 -19.81 -3.11 5.89
CA PHE A 313 -19.06 -2.50 6.98
C PHE A 313 -18.01 -1.49 6.47
N GLN A 314 -17.26 -1.83 5.45
CA GLN A 314 -16.32 -0.89 4.83
C GLN A 314 -17.04 0.35 4.29
N ARG A 315 -18.20 0.16 3.64
CA ARG A 315 -19.02 1.27 3.16
C ARG A 315 -19.55 2.13 4.30
N TRP A 316 -20.07 1.51 5.35
CA TRP A 316 -20.52 2.19 6.56
C TRP A 316 -19.39 2.96 7.21
N GLY A 317 -18.23 2.31 7.43
CA GLY A 317 -17.07 2.92 8.05
C GLY A 317 -16.51 4.12 7.28
N ASN A 318 -16.46 4.06 5.96
CA ASN A 318 -15.88 5.11 5.11
C ASN A 318 -16.87 6.21 4.69
N ARG A 319 -18.17 6.01 4.86
CA ARG A 319 -19.23 6.96 4.42
C ARG A 319 -19.71 7.92 5.48
N LEU A 320 -19.07 8.05 6.61
CA LEU A 320 -19.44 9.05 7.61
C LEU A 320 -20.89 8.96 8.14
N SER A 321 -21.55 7.81 8.05
CA SER A 321 -22.89 7.59 8.61
C SER A 321 -22.83 7.50 10.14
N TYR A 322 -22.41 8.56 10.78
CA TYR A 322 -21.95 8.63 12.17
C TYR A 322 -22.98 8.29 13.22
N ALA A 323 -24.24 8.54 12.90
CA ALA A 323 -25.28 8.54 13.90
C ALA A 323 -25.87 7.16 14.17
N MET A 324 -25.62 6.17 13.31
CA MET A 324 -26.23 4.86 13.45
C MET A 324 -25.21 3.75 13.69
N PRO A 325 -25.55 2.74 14.51
CA PRO A 325 -24.77 1.53 14.62
C PRO A 325 -24.71 0.77 13.28
N PHE A 326 -23.68 -0.05 13.10
CA PHE A 326 -23.57 -0.85 11.87
C PHE A 326 -24.76 -1.79 11.68
N SER A 327 -25.34 -2.31 12.76
CA SER A 327 -26.54 -3.15 12.72
C SER A 327 -27.78 -2.46 12.12
N ALA A 328 -27.85 -1.13 12.17
CA ALA A 328 -28.92 -0.33 11.58
C ALA A 328 -28.59 0.21 10.17
N TYR A 329 -27.42 -0.12 9.64
CA TYR A 329 -26.99 0.35 8.32
C TYR A 329 -27.66 -0.44 7.20
N ASP A 330 -28.45 0.25 6.37
CA ASP A 330 -29.00 -0.31 5.13
C ASP A 330 -28.22 0.25 3.91
N PRO A 331 -27.47 -0.59 3.18
CA PRO A 331 -26.72 -0.14 2.00
C PRO A 331 -27.61 0.33 0.84
N LYS A 332 -28.91 -0.01 0.85
CA LYS A 332 -29.87 0.40 -0.18
C LYS A 332 -30.41 1.81 0.06
N LEU A 333 -30.41 2.24 1.32
CA LEU A 333 -30.84 3.59 1.66
C LEU A 333 -29.78 4.58 1.20
N ASN A 334 -30.20 5.55 0.40
CA ASN A 334 -29.31 6.63 -0.05
C ASN A 334 -29.10 7.59 1.13
N HIS A 335 -28.07 7.37 1.93
CA HIS A 335 -27.71 8.23 3.06
C HIS A 335 -27.14 9.59 2.60
N SER A 336 -27.60 10.11 1.47
CA SER A 336 -27.12 11.33 0.80
C SER A 336 -27.42 12.64 1.55
N GLY A 337 -28.02 12.57 2.73
CA GLY A 337 -28.25 13.76 3.58
C GLY A 337 -27.03 14.28 4.33
N VAL A 338 -25.94 13.51 4.41
CA VAL A 338 -24.70 13.94 5.05
C VAL A 338 -23.67 14.19 3.96
N LYS A 339 -23.48 15.46 3.60
CA LYS A 339 -22.35 15.86 2.72
C LYS A 339 -21.08 15.25 3.30
N ALA A 340 -20.42 14.39 2.52
CA ALA A 340 -19.11 13.89 2.84
C ALA A 340 -18.21 15.06 3.19
N MET A 341 -17.81 15.17 4.46
CA MET A 341 -16.76 16.09 4.84
C MET A 341 -15.49 15.62 4.14
N GLY A 342 -15.24 16.23 2.96
CA GLY A 342 -13.97 16.29 2.31
C GLY A 342 -13.15 15.00 2.27
N SER A 343 -13.50 14.08 1.38
CA SER A 343 -12.46 13.50 0.54
C SER A 343 -11.95 14.62 -0.36
N GLY A 344 -11.26 15.59 0.22
CA GLY A 344 -10.53 16.63 -0.46
C GLY A 344 -9.32 16.03 -1.16
N HIS A 345 -9.57 15.14 -2.07
CA HIS A 345 -8.69 14.80 -3.18
C HIS A 345 -8.95 15.89 -4.21
N GLY A 346 -8.40 17.09 -3.91
CA GLY A 346 -8.37 18.21 -4.82
C GLY A 346 -7.71 17.77 -6.12
N ARG A 347 -8.37 18.15 -7.18
CA ARG A 347 -7.93 18.13 -8.57
C ARG A 347 -6.52 18.69 -8.74
#